data_da270b1cfcc5d44b286e418f25965ac9
#
_entry.id   da270b1cfcc5d44b286e418f25965ac9
#
_cell.length_a   1.000
_cell.length_b   1.000
_cell.length_c   1.000
_cell.angle_alpha   90.00
_cell.angle_beta   90.00
_cell.angle_gamma   90.00
#
_symmetry.space_group_name_H-M   'P 1'
#
loop_
_entity.id
_entity.type
_entity.pdbx_description
1 polymer ?
#
loop_
_entity_poly.entity_id
_entity_poly.type
_entity_poly.pdbx_seq_one_letter_code
_entity_poly.pdbx_strand_id
1 'polypeptide(L)'
;SPVTVHIIVANHRYMAEARAQCVTGVTKLAAALATSLVVIERDAGREISDRKAPSDRRALTEGLHDTGISWDIREPRTEPMLWVADAAAWLWTHPDAAWRARVTPLVGQIIRL
;
A
#
# COMPACT_ATOMS: atom_id res chain seq x y z
N SER A 1 18.70 10.31 -1.93
CA SER A 1 17.39 10.60 -1.48
C SER A 1 16.85 9.47 -0.67
N PRO A 2 16.50 9.81 0.45
CA PRO A 2 16.12 8.78 1.37
C PRO A 2 14.77 8.13 1.07
N VAL A 3 13.71 8.88 1.03
CA VAL A 3 12.36 8.28 0.94
C VAL A 3 11.47 9.12 0.07
N THR A 4 10.73 8.45 -0.81
CA THR A 4 9.61 9.07 -1.53
C THR A 4 8.34 8.34 -1.12
N VAL A 5 7.30 9.09 -0.80
CA VAL A 5 5.99 8.56 -0.43
C VAL A 5 5.05 8.71 -1.64
N HIS A 6 4.45 7.62 -2.05
CA HIS A 6 3.36 7.66 -3.02
C HIS A 6 2.06 7.32 -2.31
N ILE A 7 1.01 8.05 -2.63
CA ILE A 7 -0.30 7.89 -2.00
C ILE A 7 -1.25 7.25 -2.99
N ILE A 8 -1.86 6.15 -2.59
CA ILE A 8 -2.89 5.48 -3.39
C ILE A 8 -4.20 5.56 -2.60
N VAL A 9 -5.21 6.11 -3.21
CA VAL A 9 -6.51 6.31 -2.58
C VAL A 9 -7.56 5.52 -3.34
N ALA A 10 -8.18 4.56 -2.64
CA ALA A 10 -9.33 3.84 -3.16
C ALA A 10 -10.60 4.55 -2.71
N ASN A 11 -11.59 4.60 -3.61
CA ASN A 11 -12.90 5.11 -3.30
C ASN A 11 -13.90 3.98 -3.51
N HIS A 12 -14.04 3.13 -2.54
CA HIS A 12 -14.93 1.99 -2.60
C HIS A 12 -15.76 1.89 -1.32
N ARG A 13 -17.01 1.45 -1.49
CA ARG A 13 -17.96 1.34 -0.40
C ARG A 13 -17.54 0.32 0.66
N TYR A 14 -16.90 -0.76 0.26
CA TYR A 14 -16.51 -1.84 1.15
C TYR A 14 -15.01 -1.86 1.36
N MET A 15 -14.60 -2.02 2.62
CA MET A 15 -13.18 -1.96 3.01
C MET A 15 -12.32 -3.03 2.35
N ALA A 16 -12.87 -4.23 2.20
CA ALA A 16 -12.13 -5.33 1.60
C ALA A 16 -11.82 -5.09 0.12
N GLU A 17 -12.79 -4.59 -0.62
CA GLU A 17 -12.59 -4.22 -2.02
C GLU A 17 -11.67 -3.02 -2.16
N ALA A 18 -11.79 -2.03 -1.27
CA ALA A 18 -10.88 -0.89 -1.23
C ALA A 18 -9.45 -1.34 -1.00
N ARG A 19 -9.24 -2.25 -0.04
CA ARG A 19 -7.91 -2.83 0.23
C ARG A 19 -7.36 -3.54 -0.99
N ALA A 20 -8.15 -4.39 -1.63
CA ALA A 20 -7.72 -5.12 -2.82
C ALA A 20 -7.35 -4.18 -3.97
N GLN A 21 -8.12 -3.12 -4.19
CA GLN A 21 -7.80 -2.10 -5.18
C GLN A 21 -6.48 -1.41 -4.87
N CYS A 22 -6.24 -1.07 -3.60
CA CYS A 22 -4.98 -0.45 -3.18
C CYS A 22 -3.79 -1.37 -3.41
N VAL A 23 -3.89 -2.64 -3.04
CA VAL A 23 -2.81 -3.61 -3.27
C VAL A 23 -2.53 -3.76 -4.77
N THR A 24 -3.55 -3.86 -5.58
CA THR A 24 -3.39 -3.88 -7.05
C THR A 24 -2.72 -2.60 -7.55
N GLY A 25 -3.10 -1.44 -7.03
CA GLY A 25 -2.46 -0.17 -7.34
C GLY A 25 -0.98 -0.16 -6.97
N VAL A 26 -0.62 -0.73 -5.82
CA VAL A 26 0.78 -0.87 -5.41
C VAL A 26 1.57 -1.72 -6.41
N THR A 27 1.01 -2.83 -6.88
CA THR A 27 1.71 -3.68 -7.87
C THR A 27 1.97 -2.95 -9.18
N LYS A 28 1.02 -2.16 -9.65
CA LYS A 28 1.18 -1.35 -10.86
C LYS A 28 2.23 -0.26 -10.69
N LEU A 29 2.23 0.40 -9.55
CA LEU A 29 3.22 1.43 -9.24
C LEU A 29 4.61 0.82 -9.12
N ALA A 30 4.73 -0.32 -8.44
CA ALA A 30 6.01 -1.03 -8.29
C ALA A 30 6.60 -1.41 -9.65
N ALA A 31 5.78 -1.89 -10.58
CA ALA A 31 6.21 -2.20 -11.94
C ALA A 31 6.68 -0.93 -12.68
N ALA A 32 5.92 0.15 -12.57
CA ALA A 32 6.26 1.43 -13.22
C ALA A 32 7.57 2.02 -12.67
N LEU A 33 7.86 1.82 -11.40
CA LEU A 33 9.09 2.33 -10.76
C LEU A 33 10.26 1.34 -10.83
N ALA A 34 10.09 0.21 -11.47
CA ALA A 34 11.11 -0.85 -11.55
C ALA A 34 11.60 -1.28 -10.15
N THR A 35 10.69 -1.40 -9.21
CA THR A 35 10.96 -1.85 -7.86
C THR A 35 11.40 -3.30 -7.85
N SER A 36 12.27 -3.69 -6.92
CA SER A 36 12.72 -5.07 -6.79
C SER A 36 11.95 -5.88 -5.74
N LEU A 37 11.38 -5.21 -4.75
CA LEU A 37 10.68 -5.86 -3.64
C LEU A 37 9.50 -5.01 -3.18
N VAL A 38 8.36 -5.66 -3.00
CA VAL A 38 7.17 -5.07 -2.38
C VAL A 38 6.94 -5.76 -1.04
N VAL A 39 6.79 -4.99 0.02
CA VAL A 39 6.48 -5.50 1.35
C VAL A 39 5.15 -4.90 1.80
N ILE A 40 4.25 -5.74 2.28
CA ILE A 40 2.96 -5.33 2.78
C ILE A 40 2.82 -5.80 4.23
N GLU A 41 2.20 -4.96 5.06
CA GLU A 41 1.87 -5.33 6.42
C GLU A 41 0.79 -6.41 6.44
N ARG A 42 0.99 -7.41 7.30
CA ARG A 42 0.01 -8.48 7.50
C ARG A 42 -1.27 -7.91 8.10
N ASP A 43 -2.38 -8.21 7.46
CA ASP A 43 -3.71 -7.95 7.98
C ASP A 43 -4.42 -9.28 8.22
N ALA A 44 -4.36 -9.79 9.45
CA ALA A 44 -4.92 -11.09 9.81
C ALA A 44 -6.43 -11.18 9.57
N GLY A 45 -7.15 -10.07 9.76
CA GLY A 45 -8.58 -10.03 9.49
C GLY A 45 -8.91 -10.26 8.02
N ARG A 46 -8.06 -9.76 7.14
CA ARG A 46 -8.22 -9.90 5.69
C ARG A 46 -7.96 -11.30 5.19
N GLU A 47 -7.03 -12.00 5.81
CA GLU A 47 -6.68 -13.36 5.38
C GLU A 47 -7.81 -14.35 5.59
N ILE A 48 -8.71 -14.05 6.56
CA ILE A 48 -9.74 -14.99 6.99
C ILE A 48 -11.07 -14.75 6.28
N SER A 49 -11.41 -13.54 5.86
CA SER A 49 -12.81 -13.19 5.85
C SER A 49 -13.44 -12.82 4.52
N ASP A 50 -12.72 -12.71 3.39
CA ASP A 50 -13.46 -12.10 2.31
C ASP A 50 -13.54 -12.92 1.03
N ARG A 51 -14.74 -13.40 0.78
CA ARG A 51 -15.10 -14.15 -0.42
C ARG A 51 -15.32 -13.23 -1.63
N LYS A 52 -15.47 -11.92 -1.41
CA LYS A 52 -15.83 -10.96 -2.48
C LYS A 52 -14.63 -10.24 -3.06
N ALA A 53 -13.55 -10.13 -2.31
CA ALA A 53 -12.34 -9.48 -2.78
C ALA A 53 -11.15 -10.42 -2.63
N PRO A 54 -10.17 -10.37 -3.53
CA PRO A 54 -8.96 -11.19 -3.40
C PRO A 54 -8.20 -10.84 -2.13
N SER A 55 -7.57 -11.86 -1.52
CA SER A 55 -6.64 -11.64 -0.42
C SER A 55 -5.44 -10.81 -0.89
N ASP A 56 -4.69 -10.26 0.07
CA ASP A 56 -3.45 -9.55 -0.25
C ASP A 56 -2.49 -10.44 -1.02
N ARG A 57 -2.33 -11.68 -0.58
CA ARG A 57 -1.45 -12.65 -1.24
C ARG A 57 -1.86 -12.92 -2.69
N ARG A 58 -3.14 -13.09 -2.93
CA ARG A 58 -3.65 -13.30 -4.27
C ARG A 58 -3.47 -12.07 -5.16
N ALA A 59 -3.76 -10.88 -4.64
CA ALA A 59 -3.59 -9.63 -5.37
C ALA A 59 -2.12 -9.39 -5.75
N LEU A 60 -1.19 -9.70 -4.83
CA LEU A 60 0.24 -9.60 -5.10
C LEU A 60 0.68 -10.62 -6.15
N THR A 61 0.25 -11.86 -6.02
CA THR A 61 0.59 -12.92 -6.98
C THR A 61 0.13 -12.55 -8.38
N GLU A 62 -1.11 -12.10 -8.53
CA GLU A 62 -1.66 -11.71 -9.83
C GLU A 62 -1.02 -10.43 -10.37
N GLY A 63 -0.87 -9.43 -9.51
CA GLY A 63 -0.37 -8.12 -9.93
C GLY A 63 1.10 -8.10 -10.28
N LEU A 64 1.90 -8.97 -9.67
CA LEU A 64 3.35 -9.05 -9.91
C LEU A 64 3.75 -10.24 -10.77
N HIS A 65 2.78 -10.94 -11.35
CA HIS A 65 3.03 -12.03 -12.26
C HIS A 65 3.91 -11.59 -13.44
N ASP A 66 4.94 -12.35 -13.71
CA ASP A 66 5.90 -12.10 -14.79
C ASP A 66 6.66 -10.76 -14.72
N THR A 67 6.64 -10.08 -13.59
CA THR A 67 7.38 -8.82 -13.43
C THR A 67 8.81 -9.00 -12.96
N GLY A 68 9.15 -10.14 -12.39
CA GLY A 68 10.44 -10.35 -11.71
C GLY A 68 10.52 -9.68 -10.35
N ILE A 69 9.46 -9.01 -9.90
CA ILE A 69 9.42 -8.33 -8.60
C ILE A 69 9.05 -9.34 -7.51
N SER A 70 9.87 -9.38 -6.46
CA SER A 70 9.57 -10.18 -5.28
C SER A 70 8.60 -9.46 -4.36
N TRP A 71 7.86 -10.21 -3.56
CA TRP A 71 6.98 -9.63 -2.56
C TRP A 71 6.96 -10.47 -1.28
N ASP A 72 6.60 -9.83 -0.19
CA ASP A 72 6.45 -10.49 1.10
C ASP A 72 5.38 -9.78 1.94
N ILE A 73 4.77 -10.52 2.85
CA ILE A 73 3.83 -10.00 3.84
C ILE A 73 4.50 -10.14 5.19
N ARG A 74 4.73 -9.02 5.89
CA ARG A 74 5.51 -8.97 7.12
C ARG A 74 4.77 -8.30 8.25
N GLU A 75 5.22 -8.61 9.46
CA GLU A 75 4.77 -7.91 10.66
C GLU A 75 5.51 -6.57 10.80
N PRO A 76 4.86 -5.50 11.31
CA PRO A 76 5.52 -4.20 11.48
C PRO A 76 6.76 -4.26 12.35
N ARG A 77 6.75 -5.13 13.37
CA ARG A 77 7.90 -5.27 14.30
C ARG A 77 9.16 -5.80 13.63
N THR A 78 9.04 -6.47 12.47
CA THR A 78 10.19 -7.04 11.75
C THR A 78 10.59 -6.20 10.55
N GLU A 79 9.81 -5.17 10.21
CA GLU A 79 10.07 -4.31 9.07
C GLU A 79 9.76 -2.86 9.40
N PRO A 80 10.77 -2.09 9.86
CA PRO A 80 10.53 -0.69 10.29
C PRO A 80 9.95 0.22 9.21
N MET A 81 10.19 -0.06 7.94
CA MET A 81 9.64 0.75 6.84
C MET A 81 8.11 0.68 6.77
N LEU A 82 7.48 -0.37 7.31
CA LEU A 82 6.04 -0.42 7.43
C LEU A 82 5.50 0.63 8.40
N TRP A 83 6.26 0.97 9.43
CA TRP A 83 5.90 2.06 10.34
C TRP A 83 5.91 3.40 9.63
N VAL A 84 6.88 3.61 8.73
CA VAL A 84 6.97 4.84 7.93
C VAL A 84 5.74 4.95 7.02
N ALA A 85 5.35 3.85 6.38
CA ALA A 85 4.16 3.82 5.53
C ALA A 85 2.89 4.12 6.33
N ASP A 86 2.73 3.53 7.51
CA ASP A 86 1.60 3.78 8.38
C ASP A 86 1.56 5.23 8.86
N ALA A 87 2.68 5.78 9.27
CA ALA A 87 2.77 7.16 9.70
C ALA A 87 2.41 8.13 8.56
N ALA A 88 2.88 7.86 7.35
CA ALA A 88 2.56 8.66 6.18
C ALA A 88 1.06 8.62 5.86
N ALA A 89 0.45 7.44 5.91
CA ALA A 89 -0.98 7.28 5.70
C ALA A 89 -1.80 8.03 6.77
N TRP A 90 -1.38 7.92 8.02
CA TRP A 90 -2.05 8.60 9.12
C TRP A 90 -1.98 10.12 8.95
N LEU A 91 -0.81 10.65 8.63
CA LEU A 91 -0.64 12.10 8.41
C LEU A 91 -1.44 12.59 7.21
N TRP A 92 -1.47 11.81 6.14
CA TRP A 92 -2.20 12.18 4.93
C TRP A 92 -3.71 12.26 5.13
N THR A 93 -4.26 11.34 5.91
CA THR A 93 -5.70 11.26 6.16
C THR A 93 -6.16 12.07 7.36
N HIS A 94 -5.24 12.73 8.06
CA HIS A 94 -5.58 13.51 9.25
C HIS A 94 -6.46 14.71 8.87
N PRO A 95 -7.54 15.01 9.66
CA PRO A 95 -8.43 16.13 9.35
C PRO A 95 -7.74 17.48 9.46
N ASP A 96 -6.72 17.62 10.28
CA ASP A 96 -5.96 18.86 10.41
C ASP A 96 -4.91 18.98 9.29
N ALA A 97 -5.06 20.02 8.48
CA ALA A 97 -4.16 20.27 7.36
C ALA A 97 -2.69 20.46 7.79
N ALA A 98 -2.45 20.93 9.02
CA ALA A 98 -1.09 21.10 9.53
C ALA A 98 -0.36 19.76 9.64
N TRP A 99 -1.05 18.68 9.96
CA TRP A 99 -0.47 17.36 10.01
C TRP A 99 -0.17 16.81 8.60
N ARG A 100 -1.09 17.01 7.65
CA ARG A 100 -0.85 16.63 6.26
C ARG A 100 0.36 17.33 5.66
N ALA A 101 0.55 18.59 6.02
CA ALA A 101 1.67 19.39 5.51
C ALA A 101 3.03 18.77 5.86
N ARG A 102 3.11 17.96 6.90
CA ARG A 102 4.36 17.30 7.30
C ARG A 102 4.81 16.23 6.32
N VAL A 103 3.87 15.55 5.67
CA VAL A 103 4.20 14.48 4.72
C VAL A 103 4.24 15.00 3.29
N THR A 104 3.55 16.08 2.97
CA THR A 104 3.42 16.63 1.62
C THR A 104 4.76 16.81 0.89
N PRO A 105 5.83 17.32 1.51
CA PRO A 105 7.12 17.46 0.82
C PRO A 105 7.72 16.14 0.35
N LEU A 106 7.31 15.02 0.92
CA LEU A 106 7.82 13.70 0.59
C LEU A 106 6.98 13.00 -0.49
N VAL A 107 5.81 13.54 -0.79
CA VAL A 107 4.86 12.89 -1.70
C VAL A 107 5.31 13.03 -3.14
N GLY A 108 5.45 11.90 -3.83
CA GLY A 108 5.75 11.86 -5.26
C GLY A 108 4.46 11.86 -6.09
N GLN A 109 3.70 10.78 -6.03
CA GLN A 109 2.47 10.62 -6.79
C GLN A 109 1.27 10.46 -5.88
N ILE A 110 0.14 10.99 -6.31
CA ILE A 110 -1.16 10.73 -5.71
C ILE A 110 -2.01 10.03 -6.76
N ILE A 111 -2.34 8.78 -6.49
CA ILE A 111 -3.10 7.93 -7.42
C ILE A 111 -4.49 7.71 -6.82
N ARG A 112 -5.50 8.19 -7.51
CA ARG A 112 -6.90 8.01 -7.12
C ARG A 112 -7.52 6.95 -8.00
N LEU A 113 -7.97 5.90 -7.36
CA LEU A 113 -8.57 4.74 -8.03
C LEU A 113 -10.07 4.93 -8.26
#